data_9374f858707e0c3cc960d1b77528d0c4
#
_entry.id   9374f858707e0c3cc960d1b77528d0c4
#
_cell.length_a   1.000
_cell.length_b   1.000
_cell.length_c   1.000
_cell.angle_alpha   90.00
_cell.angle_beta   90.00
_cell.angle_gamma   90.00
#
_symmetry.space_group_name_H-M   'P 1'
#
loop_
_entity.id
_entity.type
_entity.pdbx_description
1 polymer ?
#
loop_
_entity_poly.entity_id
_entity_poly.type
_entity_poly.pdbx_seq_one_letter_code
_entity_poly.pdbx_strand_id
1 'polypeptide(L)'
;MTYRLYHIISNISSVLTKSNIFHKIKCMKYSCIKIIELVLVNAITLCRLFGALFLPIAYHLYGINFIALVTIFLFITDAIDGFLARRLKISTFFGCSMDALSDKVLNATLFILLGIEYRYMIPPLIIEILILYISYLTYKNGGNVKSTKTGKIKTIILDVCVILSLILLSIPKLNIDGKVTKYIISNTDFYIIILSSIITISCLIALLDYIKRYKNARFNPKYIKVKKRKKTGKSFKEIITRSFDIEYYSKHKDESIMDQLYK
;
A
#
# COMPACT_ATOMS: atom_id res chain seq x y z
N MET A 1 -29.86 -2.02 -64.36
CA MET A 1 -29.59 -0.85 -63.47
C MET A 1 -29.63 -1.22 -61.98
N THR A 2 -30.40 -2.17 -61.58
CA THR A 2 -30.57 -2.66 -60.21
C THR A 2 -29.37 -3.39 -59.62
N TYR A 3 -28.59 -4.11 -60.40
CA TYR A 3 -27.43 -4.87 -59.94
C TYR A 3 -26.21 -3.99 -59.52
N ARG A 4 -26.02 -2.82 -60.17
CA ARG A 4 -25.01 -1.86 -59.79
C ARG A 4 -25.32 -1.13 -58.48
N LEU A 5 -26.59 -0.83 -58.22
CA LEU A 5 -27.04 -0.25 -56.97
C LEU A 5 -26.87 -1.20 -55.79
N TYR A 6 -27.15 -2.49 -55.98
CA TYR A 6 -26.94 -3.49 -54.95
C TYR A 6 -25.48 -3.68 -54.58
N HIS A 7 -24.57 -3.61 -55.58
CA HIS A 7 -23.12 -3.68 -55.35
C HIS A 7 -22.55 -2.43 -54.66
N ILE A 8 -23.11 -1.27 -54.96
CA ILE A 8 -22.75 0.00 -54.28
C ILE A 8 -23.25 -0.01 -52.85
N ILE A 9 -24.47 -0.46 -52.60
CA ILE A 9 -25.05 -0.57 -51.24
C ILE A 9 -24.33 -1.64 -50.44
N SER A 10 -23.96 -2.78 -51.04
CA SER A 10 -23.15 -3.82 -50.40
C SER A 10 -21.73 -3.33 -50.07
N ASN A 11 -21.09 -2.59 -50.95
CA ASN A 11 -19.79 -1.98 -50.66
C ASN A 11 -19.86 -0.84 -49.66
N ILE A 12 -20.90 -0.03 -49.64
CA ILE A 12 -21.16 0.97 -48.60
C ILE A 12 -21.50 0.30 -47.27
N SER A 13 -22.24 -0.79 -47.29
CA SER A 13 -22.52 -1.61 -46.08
C SER A 13 -21.24 -2.26 -45.56
N SER A 14 -20.36 -2.78 -46.41
CA SER A 14 -19.07 -3.37 -45.99
C SER A 14 -18.07 -2.28 -45.49
N VAL A 15 -18.10 -1.06 -46.03
CA VAL A 15 -17.35 0.08 -45.55
C VAL A 15 -17.99 0.65 -44.28
N LEU A 16 -19.33 0.51 -44.14
CA LEU A 16 -20.10 0.90 -42.92
C LEU A 16 -20.15 -0.22 -41.88
N THR A 17 -19.78 -1.44 -42.16
CA THR A 17 -19.32 -2.39 -41.14
C THR A 17 -17.93 -1.96 -40.67
N LYS A 18 -17.85 -0.78 -40.33
CA LYS A 18 -16.99 -0.05 -39.44
C LYS A 18 -16.82 -0.74 -38.09
N SER A 19 -16.79 -2.06 -38.06
CA SER A 19 -16.42 -2.89 -36.92
C SER A 19 -15.10 -2.40 -36.35
N ASN A 20 -14.13 -2.06 -37.22
CA ASN A 20 -12.81 -1.60 -36.77
C ASN A 20 -12.80 -0.18 -36.17
N ILE A 21 -13.58 0.76 -36.72
CA ILE A 21 -13.61 2.13 -36.16
C ILE A 21 -14.43 2.17 -34.87
N PHE A 22 -15.62 1.52 -34.87
CA PHE A 22 -16.42 1.39 -33.64
C PHE A 22 -15.69 0.61 -32.55
N HIS A 23 -15.02 -0.47 -32.93
CA HIS A 23 -14.17 -1.25 -32.03
C HIS A 23 -12.97 -0.41 -31.53
N LYS A 24 -12.34 0.36 -32.41
CA LYS A 24 -11.23 1.25 -32.07
C LYS A 24 -11.66 2.43 -31.17
N ILE A 25 -12.83 3.03 -31.46
CA ILE A 25 -13.41 4.10 -30.62
C ILE A 25 -13.84 3.52 -29.26
N LYS A 26 -14.47 2.35 -29.22
CA LYS A 26 -14.87 1.68 -27.96
C LYS A 26 -13.64 1.29 -27.15
N CYS A 27 -12.60 0.76 -27.80
CA CYS A 27 -11.33 0.42 -27.16
C CYS A 27 -10.61 1.65 -26.63
N MET A 28 -10.58 2.77 -27.39
CA MET A 28 -9.99 4.04 -26.98
C MET A 28 -10.75 4.67 -25.83
N LYS A 29 -12.09 4.68 -25.86
CA LYS A 29 -12.93 5.16 -24.76
C LYS A 29 -12.73 4.32 -23.49
N TYR A 30 -12.66 3.00 -23.61
CA TYR A 30 -12.38 2.08 -22.51
C TYR A 30 -10.98 2.29 -21.94
N SER A 31 -9.98 2.56 -22.78
CA SER A 31 -8.63 2.91 -22.35
C SER A 31 -8.58 4.22 -21.57
N CYS A 32 -9.29 5.27 -22.04
CA CYS A 32 -9.36 6.55 -21.33
C CYS A 32 -10.03 6.42 -19.95
N ILE A 33 -11.11 5.65 -19.85
CA ILE A 33 -11.79 5.41 -18.56
C ILE A 33 -10.84 4.72 -17.58
N LYS A 34 -10.13 3.69 -18.01
CA LYS A 34 -9.14 2.99 -17.17
C LYS A 34 -8.00 3.90 -16.70
N ILE A 35 -7.55 4.81 -17.56
CA ILE A 35 -6.52 5.79 -17.18
C ILE A 35 -7.05 6.73 -16.09
N ILE A 36 -8.28 7.23 -16.24
CA ILE A 36 -8.91 8.09 -15.23
C ILE A 36 -9.06 7.35 -13.90
N GLU A 37 -9.57 6.11 -13.93
CA GLU A 37 -9.69 5.26 -12.74
C GLU A 37 -8.33 5.02 -12.07
N LEU A 38 -7.29 4.73 -12.86
CA LEU A 38 -5.92 4.56 -12.35
C LEU A 38 -5.39 5.83 -11.68
N VAL A 39 -5.60 6.99 -12.32
CA VAL A 39 -5.15 8.28 -11.77
C VAL A 39 -5.89 8.57 -10.46
N LEU A 40 -7.21 8.33 -10.40
CA LEU A 40 -8.00 8.54 -9.19
C LEU A 40 -7.52 7.66 -8.02
N VAL A 41 -7.33 6.35 -8.25
CA VAL A 41 -6.83 5.44 -7.21
C VAL A 41 -5.45 5.85 -6.73
N ASN A 42 -4.52 6.16 -7.64
CA ASN A 42 -3.19 6.60 -7.26
C ASN A 42 -3.20 7.97 -6.54
N ALA A 43 -4.14 8.87 -6.89
CA ALA A 43 -4.31 10.15 -6.22
C ALA A 43 -4.75 9.97 -4.76
N ILE A 44 -5.67 9.02 -4.48
CA ILE A 44 -6.09 8.69 -3.10
C ILE A 44 -4.88 8.20 -2.29
N THR A 45 -4.08 7.29 -2.84
CA THR A 45 -2.86 6.79 -2.18
C THR A 45 -1.84 7.91 -1.92
N LEU A 46 -1.66 8.84 -2.87
CA LEU A 46 -0.78 10.01 -2.69
C LEU A 46 -1.32 10.97 -1.62
N CYS A 47 -2.63 11.24 -1.61
CA CYS A 47 -3.26 12.05 -0.56
C CYS A 47 -3.03 11.44 0.83
N ARG A 48 -3.08 10.10 0.96
CA ARG A 48 -2.76 9.41 2.21
C ARG A 48 -1.30 9.61 2.61
N LEU A 49 -0.36 9.50 1.65
CA LEU A 49 1.06 9.73 1.90
C LEU A 49 1.33 11.16 2.40
N PHE A 50 0.78 12.16 1.73
CA PHE A 50 0.91 13.55 2.16
C PHE A 50 0.17 13.82 3.47
N GLY A 51 -1.01 13.23 3.65
CA GLY A 51 -1.76 13.28 4.91
C GLY A 51 -0.94 12.74 6.08
N ALA A 52 -0.29 11.59 5.91
CA ALA A 52 0.58 11.01 6.91
C ALA A 52 1.77 11.91 7.28
N LEU A 53 2.40 12.56 6.30
CA LEU A 53 3.49 13.51 6.54
C LEU A 53 3.01 14.80 7.22
N PHE A 54 1.76 15.17 7.02
CA PHE A 54 1.18 16.37 7.62
C PHE A 54 0.66 16.15 9.05
N LEU A 55 0.47 14.89 9.49
CA LEU A 55 -0.01 14.55 10.83
C LEU A 55 0.76 15.23 11.98
N PRO A 56 2.10 15.32 12.00
CA PRO A 56 2.82 15.99 13.09
C PRO A 56 2.47 17.47 13.21
N ILE A 57 2.32 18.16 12.07
CA ILE A 57 1.92 19.56 12.02
C ILE A 57 0.49 19.72 12.53
N ALA A 58 -0.41 18.85 12.05
CA ALA A 58 -1.80 18.83 12.46
C ALA A 58 -1.96 18.51 13.97
N TYR A 59 -1.11 17.63 14.50
CA TYR A 59 -1.06 17.34 15.95
C TYR A 59 -0.74 18.59 16.77
N HIS A 60 0.26 19.35 16.35
CA HIS A 60 0.67 20.57 17.03
C HIS A 60 -0.41 21.66 16.97
N LEU A 61 -1.15 21.77 15.87
CA LEU A 61 -2.18 22.81 15.67
C LEU A 61 -3.53 22.44 16.30
N TYR A 62 -3.97 21.19 16.17
CA TYR A 62 -5.35 20.78 16.47
C TYR A 62 -5.46 19.73 17.60
N GLY A 63 -4.34 19.15 18.02
CA GLY A 63 -4.28 18.16 19.09
C GLY A 63 -4.73 16.77 18.69
N ILE A 64 -4.79 15.86 19.70
CA ILE A 64 -4.96 14.41 19.48
C ILE A 64 -6.33 14.02 18.92
N ASN A 65 -7.41 14.72 19.28
CA ASN A 65 -8.75 14.38 18.80
C ASN A 65 -8.86 14.53 17.29
N PHE A 66 -8.27 15.59 16.74
CA PHE A 66 -8.22 15.82 15.29
C PHE A 66 -7.39 14.75 14.60
N ILE A 67 -6.24 14.39 15.19
CA ILE A 67 -5.37 13.33 14.66
C ILE A 67 -6.10 11.98 14.64
N ALA A 68 -6.86 11.64 15.70
CA ALA A 68 -7.63 10.41 15.74
C ALA A 68 -8.63 10.34 14.57
N LEU A 69 -9.38 11.42 14.33
CA LEU A 69 -10.34 11.50 13.22
C LEU A 69 -9.65 11.38 11.85
N VAL A 70 -8.56 12.15 11.65
CA VAL A 70 -7.81 12.12 10.37
C VAL A 70 -7.21 10.73 10.14
N THR A 71 -6.64 10.11 11.17
CA THR A 71 -6.05 8.77 11.05
C THR A 71 -7.11 7.72 10.67
N ILE A 72 -8.27 7.73 11.33
CA ILE A 72 -9.39 6.83 10.97
C ILE A 72 -9.80 7.05 9.50
N PHE A 73 -9.89 8.31 9.07
CA PHE A 73 -10.19 8.64 7.67
C PHE A 73 -9.12 8.10 6.71
N LEU A 74 -7.83 8.24 7.04
CA LEU A 74 -6.73 7.72 6.23
C LEU A 74 -6.74 6.18 6.13
N PHE A 75 -7.09 5.46 7.19
CA PHE A 75 -7.25 4.00 7.15
C PHE A 75 -8.47 3.58 6.31
N ILE A 76 -9.58 4.32 6.38
CA ILE A 76 -10.76 4.05 5.56
C ILE A 76 -10.44 4.27 4.07
N THR A 77 -9.71 5.34 3.73
CA THR A 77 -9.30 5.61 2.33
C THR A 77 -8.41 4.51 1.79
N ASP A 78 -7.52 3.92 2.62
CA ASP A 78 -6.70 2.77 2.28
C ASP A 78 -7.53 1.53 1.93
N ALA A 79 -8.52 1.22 2.77
CA ALA A 79 -9.41 0.10 2.50
C ALA A 79 -10.19 0.29 1.18
N ILE A 80 -10.59 1.53 0.88
CA ILE A 80 -11.34 1.89 -0.31
C ILE A 80 -10.48 1.79 -1.57
N ASP A 81 -9.28 2.41 -1.58
CA ASP A 81 -8.41 2.41 -2.78
C ASP A 81 -7.94 0.99 -3.12
N GLY A 82 -7.56 0.19 -2.13
CA GLY A 82 -7.21 -1.21 -2.31
C GLY A 82 -8.39 -2.07 -2.82
N PHE A 83 -9.61 -1.80 -2.36
CA PHE A 83 -10.82 -2.46 -2.85
C PHE A 83 -11.12 -2.07 -4.30
N LEU A 84 -11.08 -0.76 -4.62
CA LEU A 84 -11.32 -0.25 -5.97
C LEU A 84 -10.29 -0.78 -6.97
N ALA A 85 -9.00 -0.73 -6.65
CA ALA A 85 -7.93 -1.22 -7.51
C ALA A 85 -8.13 -2.69 -7.89
N ARG A 86 -8.54 -3.53 -6.94
CA ARG A 86 -8.83 -4.95 -7.18
C ARG A 86 -10.10 -5.15 -7.99
N ARG A 87 -11.19 -4.44 -7.69
CA ARG A 87 -12.48 -4.56 -8.37
C ARG A 87 -12.40 -4.09 -9.83
N LEU A 88 -11.71 -2.99 -10.08
CA LEU A 88 -11.53 -2.41 -11.41
C LEU A 88 -10.41 -3.07 -12.22
N LYS A 89 -9.61 -3.95 -11.60
CA LYS A 89 -8.46 -4.63 -12.22
C LYS A 89 -7.44 -3.64 -12.83
N ILE A 90 -7.20 -2.51 -12.14
CA ILE A 90 -6.30 -1.44 -12.57
C ILE A 90 -5.02 -1.37 -11.72
N SER A 91 -4.70 -2.42 -10.99
CA SER A 91 -3.47 -2.48 -10.19
C SER A 91 -2.24 -2.35 -11.08
N THR A 92 -1.26 -1.57 -10.62
CA THR A 92 0.04 -1.36 -11.27
C THR A 92 1.18 -1.56 -10.27
N PHE A 93 2.40 -1.77 -10.75
CA PHE A 93 3.56 -1.87 -9.86
C PHE A 93 3.83 -0.56 -9.11
N PHE A 94 3.63 0.58 -9.77
CA PHE A 94 3.76 1.89 -9.14
C PHE A 94 2.73 2.06 -8.01
N GLY A 95 1.45 1.79 -8.29
CA GLY A 95 0.38 1.88 -7.29
C GLY A 95 0.66 1.00 -6.07
N CYS A 96 0.99 -0.28 -6.28
CA CYS A 96 1.33 -1.19 -5.18
C CYS A 96 2.55 -0.76 -4.36
N SER A 97 3.54 -0.09 -5.00
CA SER A 97 4.72 0.40 -4.29
C SER A 97 4.42 1.64 -3.48
N MET A 98 3.62 2.56 -4.03
CA MET A 98 3.17 3.78 -3.34
C MET A 98 2.26 3.45 -2.17
N ASP A 99 1.37 2.48 -2.33
CA ASP A 99 0.51 1.94 -1.28
C ASP A 99 1.35 1.42 -0.10
N ALA A 100 2.28 0.49 -0.38
CA ALA A 100 3.17 -0.05 0.65
C ALA A 100 4.08 1.01 1.31
N LEU A 101 4.47 2.07 0.60
CA LEU A 101 5.23 3.18 1.16
C LEU A 101 4.35 4.04 2.07
N SER A 102 3.15 4.39 1.60
CA SER A 102 2.19 5.22 2.32
C SER A 102 1.82 4.62 3.68
N ASP A 103 1.54 3.30 3.73
CA ASP A 103 1.26 2.57 4.97
C ASP A 103 2.41 2.67 5.97
N LYS A 104 3.64 2.45 5.49
CA LYS A 104 4.81 2.50 6.36
C LYS A 104 5.09 3.89 6.89
N VAL A 105 4.91 4.92 6.06
CA VAL A 105 5.07 6.32 6.48
C VAL A 105 4.00 6.68 7.49
N LEU A 106 2.73 6.31 7.24
CA LEU A 106 1.62 6.56 8.17
C LEU A 106 1.90 5.92 9.53
N ASN A 107 2.22 4.64 9.55
CA ASN A 107 2.49 3.92 10.80
C ASN A 107 3.72 4.46 11.54
N ALA A 108 4.81 4.79 10.82
CA ALA A 108 5.99 5.40 11.43
C ALA A 108 5.66 6.76 12.06
N THR A 109 4.91 7.60 11.37
CA THR A 109 4.49 8.92 11.87
C THR A 109 3.63 8.78 13.11
N LEU A 110 2.67 7.86 13.13
CA LEU A 110 1.81 7.60 14.27
C LEU A 110 2.59 7.06 15.48
N PHE A 111 3.55 6.15 15.27
CA PHE A 111 4.42 5.67 16.35
C PHE A 111 5.32 6.76 16.91
N ILE A 112 5.82 7.66 16.07
CA ILE A 112 6.60 8.81 16.55
C ILE A 112 5.73 9.72 17.40
N LEU A 113 4.52 10.07 16.94
CA LEU A 113 3.59 10.93 17.67
C LEU A 113 3.17 10.31 19.00
N LEU A 114 2.73 9.04 18.98
CA LEU A 114 2.36 8.32 20.20
C LEU A 114 3.57 8.07 21.11
N GLY A 115 4.76 7.87 20.55
CA GLY A 115 6.00 7.64 21.30
C GLY A 115 6.51 8.88 22.05
N ILE A 116 6.15 10.08 21.58
CA ILE A 116 6.45 11.34 22.30
C ILE A 116 5.67 11.40 23.61
N GLU A 117 4.39 11.02 23.60
CA GLU A 117 3.55 10.99 24.81
C GLU A 117 3.79 9.70 25.64
N TYR A 118 3.92 8.56 24.95
CA TYR A 118 4.04 7.22 25.57
C TYR A 118 5.24 6.47 25.05
N ARG A 119 6.32 6.46 25.80
CA ARG A 119 7.60 5.80 25.43
C ARG A 119 7.44 4.32 25.09
N TYR A 120 6.40 3.66 25.58
CA TYR A 120 6.08 2.26 25.28
C TYR A 120 5.75 2.02 23.80
N MET A 121 5.45 3.07 23.02
CA MET A 121 5.19 2.99 21.57
C MET A 121 6.45 3.07 20.72
N ILE A 122 7.64 3.28 21.31
CA ILE A 122 8.92 3.33 20.61
C ILE A 122 9.42 1.94 20.19
N PRO A 123 9.36 0.87 21.03
CA PRO A 123 9.83 -0.46 20.64
C PRO A 123 9.22 -1.01 19.35
N PRO A 124 7.90 -0.95 19.08
CA PRO A 124 7.34 -1.35 17.80
C PRO A 124 7.97 -0.61 16.61
N LEU A 125 8.22 0.69 16.71
CA LEU A 125 8.85 1.48 15.65
C LEU A 125 10.25 0.95 15.32
N ILE A 126 11.05 0.67 16.35
CA ILE A 126 12.40 0.12 16.16
C ILE A 126 12.35 -1.23 15.44
N ILE A 127 11.40 -2.10 15.83
CA ILE A 127 11.24 -3.41 15.21
C ILE A 127 10.79 -3.27 13.74
N GLU A 128 9.91 -2.32 13.43
CA GLU A 128 9.50 -2.04 12.04
C GLU A 128 10.70 -1.60 11.18
N ILE A 129 11.57 -0.75 11.70
CA ILE A 129 12.80 -0.33 11.01
C ILE A 129 13.72 -1.54 10.78
N LEU A 130 13.83 -2.44 11.77
CA LEU A 130 14.61 -3.67 11.62
C LEU A 130 14.02 -4.61 10.57
N ILE A 131 12.70 -4.76 10.50
CA ILE A 131 12.02 -5.55 9.46
C ILE A 131 12.32 -4.98 8.08
N LEU A 132 12.29 -3.65 7.92
CA LEU A 132 12.65 -2.97 6.67
C LEU A 132 14.10 -3.25 6.27
N TYR A 133 15.02 -3.15 7.22
CA TYR A 133 16.43 -3.40 6.99
C TYR A 133 16.70 -4.85 6.58
N ILE A 134 16.09 -5.83 7.26
CA ILE A 134 16.22 -7.25 6.93
C ILE A 134 15.58 -7.56 5.58
N SER A 135 14.47 -6.93 5.25
CA SER A 135 13.83 -7.05 3.92
C SER A 135 14.75 -6.53 2.83
N TYR A 136 15.43 -5.40 3.06
CA TYR A 136 16.44 -4.86 2.14
C TYR A 136 17.64 -5.82 1.97
N LEU A 137 18.16 -6.40 3.05
CA LEU A 137 19.21 -7.39 2.99
C LEU A 137 18.80 -8.67 2.25
N THR A 138 17.57 -9.12 2.47
CA THR A 138 16.97 -10.27 1.77
C THR A 138 16.92 -10.00 0.28
N TYR A 139 16.48 -8.80 -0.10
CA TYR A 139 16.48 -8.35 -1.49
C TYR A 139 17.88 -8.34 -2.09
N LYS A 140 18.85 -7.74 -1.42
CA LYS A 140 20.26 -7.69 -1.87
C LYS A 140 20.85 -9.08 -2.11
N ASN A 141 20.36 -10.10 -1.40
CA ASN A 141 20.76 -11.50 -1.59
C ASN A 141 19.90 -12.26 -2.61
N GLY A 142 19.02 -11.58 -3.36
CA GLY A 142 18.18 -12.17 -4.40
C GLY A 142 16.97 -12.96 -3.88
N GLY A 143 16.64 -12.79 -2.58
CA GLY A 143 15.47 -13.42 -1.97
C GLY A 143 14.16 -12.71 -2.30
N ASN A 144 13.04 -13.42 -2.09
CA ASN A 144 11.71 -12.86 -2.30
C ASN A 144 11.34 -11.90 -1.15
N VAL A 145 10.98 -10.65 -1.50
CA VAL A 145 10.64 -9.56 -0.56
C VAL A 145 9.12 -9.41 -0.38
N LYS A 146 8.30 -10.24 -1.02
CA LYS A 146 6.84 -10.20 -0.82
C LYS A 146 6.49 -10.33 0.67
N SER A 147 5.45 -9.63 1.11
CA SER A 147 4.97 -9.71 2.50
C SER A 147 4.65 -11.16 2.90
N THR A 148 5.01 -11.53 4.13
CA THR A 148 4.70 -12.85 4.70
C THR A 148 3.24 -12.89 5.13
N LYS A 149 2.69 -14.09 5.39
CA LYS A 149 1.37 -14.22 6.03
C LYS A 149 1.39 -13.57 7.43
N THR A 150 2.44 -13.82 8.19
CA THR A 150 2.68 -13.20 9.50
C THR A 150 2.81 -11.69 9.42
N GLY A 151 3.50 -11.16 8.38
CA GLY A 151 3.60 -9.74 8.13
C GLY A 151 2.24 -9.07 7.86
N LYS A 152 1.33 -9.73 7.13
CA LYS A 152 -0.02 -9.20 6.89
C LYS A 152 -0.88 -9.20 8.15
N ILE A 153 -0.82 -10.27 8.96
CA ILE A 153 -1.54 -10.32 10.24
C ILE A 153 -1.02 -9.24 11.18
N LYS A 154 0.30 -9.07 11.24
CA LYS A 154 0.94 -8.02 12.04
C LYS A 154 0.42 -6.63 11.68
N THR A 155 0.33 -6.27 10.38
CA THR A 155 -0.16 -4.94 9.99
C THR A 155 -1.60 -4.71 10.45
N ILE A 156 -2.49 -5.69 10.31
CA ILE A 156 -3.88 -5.58 10.78
C ILE A 156 -3.93 -5.37 12.31
N ILE A 157 -3.16 -6.13 13.08
CA ILE A 157 -3.09 -5.98 14.54
C ILE A 157 -2.58 -4.57 14.91
N LEU A 158 -1.53 -4.14 14.23
CA LEU A 158 -0.91 -2.84 14.43
C LEU A 158 -1.91 -1.71 14.19
N ASP A 159 -2.59 -1.72 13.04
CA ASP A 159 -3.54 -0.68 12.64
C ASP A 159 -4.71 -0.59 13.63
N VAL A 160 -5.27 -1.74 14.04
CA VAL A 160 -6.35 -1.79 15.04
C VAL A 160 -5.88 -1.26 16.40
N CYS A 161 -4.71 -1.70 16.88
CA CYS A 161 -4.21 -1.26 18.18
C CYS A 161 -3.84 0.24 18.18
N VAL A 162 -3.31 0.78 17.08
CA VAL A 162 -3.02 2.21 16.96
C VAL A 162 -4.31 3.02 16.97
N ILE A 163 -5.35 2.61 16.24
CA ILE A 163 -6.67 3.28 16.27
C ILE A 163 -7.24 3.27 17.69
N LEU A 164 -7.20 2.13 18.36
CA LEU A 164 -7.68 2.02 19.74
C LEU A 164 -6.90 2.93 20.69
N SER A 165 -5.58 3.03 20.54
CA SER A 165 -4.74 3.93 21.32
C SER A 165 -5.13 5.40 21.10
N LEU A 166 -5.36 5.82 19.86
CA LEU A 166 -5.80 7.18 19.53
C LEU A 166 -7.18 7.49 20.11
N ILE A 167 -8.11 6.54 20.04
CA ILE A 167 -9.45 6.69 20.64
C ILE A 167 -9.33 6.84 22.16
N LEU A 168 -8.56 5.98 22.83
CA LEU A 168 -8.36 6.07 24.28
C LEU A 168 -7.79 7.42 24.70
N LEU A 169 -6.84 7.96 23.94
CA LEU A 169 -6.23 9.27 24.20
C LEU A 169 -7.15 10.45 23.88
N SER A 170 -8.15 10.24 23.04
CA SER A 170 -9.14 11.26 22.70
C SER A 170 -10.22 11.41 23.75
N ILE A 171 -10.57 10.35 24.50
CA ILE A 171 -11.65 10.33 25.50
C ILE A 171 -11.52 11.44 26.55
N PRO A 172 -10.35 11.67 27.19
CA PRO A 172 -10.21 12.71 28.20
C PRO A 172 -10.55 14.11 27.73
N LYS A 173 -10.31 14.37 26.42
CA LYS A 173 -10.51 15.69 25.81
C LYS A 173 -11.94 15.92 25.31
N LEU A 174 -12.81 14.91 25.37
CA LEU A 174 -14.21 15.01 24.94
C LEU A 174 -15.17 15.47 26.06
N ASN A 175 -14.67 15.68 27.29
CA ASN A 175 -15.44 16.13 28.44
C ASN A 175 -16.78 15.36 28.68
N ILE A 176 -16.76 14.05 28.41
CA ILE A 176 -17.92 13.18 28.60
C ILE A 176 -17.98 12.76 30.07
N ASP A 177 -18.96 13.27 30.81
CA ASP A 177 -19.17 12.86 32.20
C ASP A 177 -19.88 11.52 32.32
N GLY A 178 -19.18 10.53 32.84
CA GLY A 178 -19.70 9.19 33.08
C GLY A 178 -18.80 8.38 34.01
N LYS A 179 -19.37 7.47 34.81
CA LYS A 179 -18.58 6.56 35.66
C LYS A 179 -17.60 5.73 34.87
N VAL A 180 -18.03 5.23 33.70
CA VAL A 180 -17.19 4.42 32.77
C VAL A 180 -16.07 5.25 32.21
N THR A 181 -16.35 6.49 31.80
CA THR A 181 -15.35 7.41 31.24
C THR A 181 -14.26 7.74 32.23
N LYS A 182 -14.64 8.05 33.48
CA LYS A 182 -13.69 8.32 34.59
C LYS A 182 -12.81 7.10 34.86
N TYR A 183 -13.38 5.88 34.84
CA TYR A 183 -12.61 4.67 35.02
C TYR A 183 -11.62 4.42 33.88
N ILE A 184 -12.02 4.67 32.62
CA ILE A 184 -11.13 4.54 31.44
C ILE A 184 -10.00 5.56 31.55
N ILE A 185 -10.30 6.81 31.87
CA ILE A 185 -9.31 7.89 32.01
C ILE A 185 -8.27 7.54 33.08
N SER A 186 -8.71 7.04 34.25
CA SER A 186 -7.79 6.68 35.33
C SER A 186 -6.86 5.50 34.99
N ASN A 187 -7.23 4.67 34.04
CA ASN A 187 -6.46 3.49 33.63
C ASN A 187 -5.88 3.59 32.18
N THR A 188 -5.87 4.78 31.57
CA THR A 188 -5.42 4.98 30.17
C THR A 188 -4.00 4.45 29.96
N ASP A 189 -3.06 4.74 30.85
CA ASP A 189 -1.67 4.29 30.75
C ASP A 189 -1.58 2.75 30.72
N PHE A 190 -2.35 2.08 31.57
CA PHE A 190 -2.39 0.62 31.61
C PHE A 190 -2.89 0.02 30.28
N TYR A 191 -3.95 0.59 29.69
CA TYR A 191 -4.46 0.12 28.40
C TYR A 191 -3.47 0.38 27.27
N ILE A 192 -2.77 1.51 27.26
CA ILE A 192 -1.76 1.82 26.25
C ILE A 192 -0.57 0.86 26.37
N ILE A 193 -0.13 0.51 27.58
CA ILE A 193 0.91 -0.50 27.80
C ILE A 193 0.49 -1.85 27.23
N ILE A 194 -0.75 -2.29 27.45
CA ILE A 194 -1.27 -3.54 26.90
C ILE A 194 -1.26 -3.50 25.36
N LEU A 195 -1.81 -2.46 24.76
CA LEU A 195 -1.87 -2.31 23.29
C LEU A 195 -0.46 -2.29 22.68
N SER A 196 0.44 -1.52 23.25
CA SER A 196 1.84 -1.46 22.85
C SER A 196 2.54 -2.82 22.96
N SER A 197 2.26 -3.58 24.02
CA SER A 197 2.82 -4.93 24.21
C SER A 197 2.31 -5.90 23.13
N ILE A 198 1.02 -5.84 22.80
CA ILE A 198 0.42 -6.66 21.72
C ILE A 198 1.08 -6.33 20.38
N ILE A 199 1.24 -5.04 20.05
CA ILE A 199 1.91 -4.61 18.82
C ILE A 199 3.35 -5.12 18.81
N THR A 200 4.09 -4.93 19.89
CA THR A 200 5.50 -5.32 20.00
C THR A 200 5.68 -6.83 19.80
N ILE A 201 4.85 -7.66 20.44
CA ILE A 201 4.89 -9.12 20.28
C ILE A 201 4.57 -9.51 18.84
N SER A 202 3.55 -8.92 18.23
CA SER A 202 3.20 -9.21 16.82
C SER A 202 4.33 -8.83 15.86
N CYS A 203 5.00 -7.70 16.09
CA CYS A 203 6.16 -7.25 15.33
C CYS A 203 7.38 -8.18 15.51
N LEU A 204 7.63 -8.69 16.73
CA LEU A 204 8.69 -9.66 17.00
C LEU A 204 8.45 -10.98 16.25
N ILE A 205 7.23 -11.50 16.29
CA ILE A 205 6.87 -12.73 15.54
C ILE A 205 7.12 -12.53 14.04
N ALA A 206 6.70 -11.41 13.48
CA ALA A 206 6.96 -11.09 12.08
C ALA A 206 8.47 -10.97 11.80
N LEU A 207 9.24 -10.30 12.66
CA LEU A 207 10.68 -10.15 12.55
C LEU A 207 11.39 -11.49 12.44
N LEU A 208 11.02 -12.48 13.28
CA LEU A 208 11.57 -13.84 13.24
C LEU A 208 11.34 -14.51 11.87
N ASP A 209 10.17 -14.33 11.29
CA ASP A 209 9.86 -14.86 9.95
C ASP A 209 10.70 -14.17 8.85
N TYR A 210 10.89 -12.85 8.93
CA TYR A 210 11.76 -12.13 8.00
C TYR A 210 13.24 -12.54 8.15
N ILE A 211 13.73 -12.76 9.37
CA ILE A 211 15.08 -13.30 9.63
C ILE A 211 15.25 -14.69 9.02
N LYS A 212 14.25 -15.58 9.17
CA LYS A 212 14.25 -16.92 8.57
C LYS A 212 14.36 -16.84 7.05
N ARG A 213 13.61 -15.94 6.42
CA ARG A 213 13.69 -15.69 4.97
C ARG A 213 15.05 -15.17 4.55
N TYR A 214 15.61 -14.23 5.29
CA TYR A 214 16.96 -13.72 5.03
C TYR A 214 18.00 -14.83 5.07
N LYS A 215 17.97 -15.68 6.10
CA LYS A 215 18.89 -16.84 6.21
C LYS A 215 18.72 -17.77 5.00
N ASN A 216 17.50 -18.10 4.61
CA ASN A 216 17.23 -18.92 3.44
C ASN A 216 17.75 -18.28 2.14
N ALA A 217 17.56 -16.98 1.96
CA ALA A 217 18.07 -16.26 0.77
C ALA A 217 19.59 -16.22 0.73
N ARG A 218 20.27 -16.10 1.89
CA ARG A 218 21.73 -16.02 1.99
C ARG A 218 22.42 -17.37 1.74
N PHE A 219 21.87 -18.46 2.24
CA PHE A 219 22.51 -19.78 2.27
C PHE A 219 21.99 -20.75 1.21
N ASN A 220 20.90 -20.43 0.49
CA ASN A 220 20.34 -21.31 -0.53
C ASN A 220 21.10 -21.15 -1.87
N PRO A 221 21.67 -22.25 -2.43
CA PRO A 221 22.43 -22.22 -3.69
C PRO A 221 21.60 -21.70 -4.88
N LYS A 222 20.27 -21.87 -4.85
CA LYS A 222 19.34 -21.39 -5.87
C LYS A 222 19.34 -19.87 -5.98
N TYR A 223 19.50 -19.16 -4.86
CA TYR A 223 19.55 -17.69 -4.81
C TYR A 223 20.95 -17.13 -5.06
N ILE A 224 22.01 -17.89 -4.78
CA ILE A 224 23.39 -17.49 -5.07
C ILE A 224 23.63 -17.32 -6.58
N LYS A 225 22.98 -18.13 -7.43
CA LYS A 225 23.04 -17.98 -8.89
C LYS A 225 22.38 -16.68 -9.40
N VAL A 226 21.41 -16.13 -8.66
CA VAL A 226 20.71 -14.88 -9.00
C VAL A 226 21.60 -13.65 -8.76
N LYS A 227 22.58 -13.73 -7.85
CA LYS A 227 23.56 -12.66 -7.58
C LYS A 227 24.40 -12.24 -8.79
N LYS A 228 24.51 -13.10 -9.82
CA LYS A 228 25.25 -12.84 -11.06
C LYS A 228 24.40 -12.22 -12.17
N ARG A 229 23.14 -11.83 -11.92
CA ARG A 229 22.32 -11.15 -12.92
C ARG A 229 22.95 -9.81 -13.25
N LYS A 230 23.45 -9.67 -14.49
CA LYS A 230 23.88 -8.38 -15.03
C LYS A 230 22.68 -7.45 -15.04
N LYS A 231 22.83 -6.21 -14.57
CA LYS A 231 21.85 -5.16 -14.82
C LYS A 231 21.62 -5.11 -16.31
N THR A 232 20.43 -5.50 -16.77
CA THR A 232 20.02 -5.23 -18.14
C THR A 232 19.94 -3.73 -18.28
N GLY A 233 20.63 -3.16 -19.25
CA GLY A 233 20.73 -1.72 -19.48
C GLY A 233 19.43 -1.07 -19.95
N LYS A 234 18.29 -1.43 -19.31
CA LYS A 234 17.00 -0.79 -19.56
C LYS A 234 17.07 0.68 -19.18
N SER A 235 16.61 1.52 -20.08
CA SER A 235 16.52 2.95 -19.81
C SER A 235 15.57 3.20 -18.63
N PHE A 236 15.91 4.14 -17.76
CA PHE A 236 15.06 4.59 -16.64
C PHE A 236 13.63 4.91 -17.10
N LYS A 237 13.49 5.51 -18.29
CA LYS A 237 12.20 5.80 -18.94
C LYS A 237 11.38 4.53 -19.18
N GLU A 238 12.01 3.45 -19.63
CA GLU A 238 11.32 2.17 -19.89
C GLU A 238 10.82 1.52 -18.60
N ILE A 239 11.61 1.60 -17.52
CA ILE A 239 11.23 1.09 -16.20
C ILE A 239 10.00 1.84 -15.67
N ILE A 240 9.99 3.17 -15.76
CA ILE A 240 8.85 4.00 -15.34
C ILE A 240 7.62 3.63 -16.17
N THR A 241 7.72 3.57 -17.50
CA THR A 241 6.58 3.25 -18.36
C THR A 241 5.97 1.89 -18.01
N ARG A 242 6.80 0.85 -17.79
CA ARG A 242 6.33 -0.48 -17.38
C ARG A 242 5.71 -0.50 -15.99
N SER A 243 6.16 0.38 -15.09
CA SER A 243 5.61 0.47 -13.73
C SER A 243 4.17 0.97 -13.69
N PHE A 244 3.74 1.74 -14.70
CA PHE A 244 2.38 2.24 -14.86
C PHE A 244 1.51 1.37 -15.76
N ASP A 245 2.07 0.31 -16.38
CA ASP A 245 1.36 -0.54 -17.31
C ASP A 245 0.54 -1.61 -16.57
N ILE A 246 -0.80 -1.55 -16.72
CA ILE A 246 -1.75 -2.47 -16.11
C ILE A 246 -1.62 -3.88 -16.68
N GLU A 247 -1.43 -3.98 -18.01
CA GLU A 247 -1.32 -5.27 -18.67
C GLU A 247 -0.01 -5.98 -18.30
N TYR A 248 1.09 -5.22 -18.25
CA TYR A 248 2.37 -5.70 -17.78
C TYR A 248 2.30 -6.21 -16.34
N TYR A 249 1.62 -5.46 -15.44
CA TYR A 249 1.39 -5.89 -14.06
C TYR A 249 0.61 -7.20 -14.00
N SER A 250 -0.46 -7.34 -14.77
CA SER A 250 -1.31 -8.54 -14.74
C SER A 250 -0.57 -9.82 -15.10
N LYS A 251 0.41 -9.72 -16.03
CA LYS A 251 1.26 -10.83 -16.49
C LYS A 251 2.40 -11.16 -15.51
N HIS A 252 2.91 -10.18 -14.78
CA HIS A 252 4.12 -10.28 -13.94
C HIS A 252 3.86 -10.04 -12.45
N LYS A 253 2.59 -10.03 -11.99
CA LYS A 253 2.21 -9.76 -10.59
C LYS A 253 2.89 -10.66 -9.56
N ASP A 254 3.35 -11.84 -9.98
CA ASP A 254 4.04 -12.80 -9.11
C ASP A 254 5.55 -12.57 -9.05
N GLU A 255 6.09 -11.71 -9.93
CA GLU A 255 7.48 -11.28 -9.91
C GLU A 255 7.63 -10.06 -8.99
N SER A 256 8.80 -9.94 -8.32
CA SER A 256 9.08 -8.71 -7.59
C SER A 256 9.41 -7.58 -8.57
N ILE A 257 9.10 -6.32 -8.23
CA ILE A 257 9.47 -5.13 -9.03
C ILE A 257 10.96 -5.16 -9.39
N MET A 258 11.76 -5.70 -8.50
CA MET A 258 13.21 -5.78 -8.64
C MET A 258 13.67 -6.91 -9.56
N ASP A 259 12.92 -8.00 -9.67
CA ASP A 259 13.19 -9.03 -10.69
C ASP A 259 12.99 -8.48 -12.11
N GLN A 260 12.12 -7.48 -12.25
CA GLN A 260 11.85 -6.81 -13.52
C GLN A 260 12.93 -5.79 -13.92
N LEU A 261 13.64 -5.21 -12.94
CA LEU A 261 14.76 -4.31 -13.17
C LEU A 261 15.99 -5.05 -13.70
N TYR A 262 16.05 -6.38 -13.50
CA TYR A 262 17.19 -7.22 -13.88
C TYR A 262 16.86 -8.22 -15.03
N LYS A 263 15.62 -8.27 -15.49
CA LYS A 263 15.19 -9.00 -16.70
C LYS A 263 15.06 -8.04 -17.88
#